data_2d99156168e2591b032a39c80a711d2f
#
_entry.id   2d99156168e2591b032a39c80a711d2f
#
_cell.length_a   1.000
_cell.length_b   1.000
_cell.length_c   1.000
_cell.angle_alpha   90.00
_cell.angle_beta   90.00
_cell.angle_gamma   90.00
#
_symmetry.space_group_name_H-M   'P 1'
#
loop_
_entity.id
_entity.type
_entity.pdbx_description
1 polymer ?
#
loop_
_entity_poly.entity_id
_entity_poly.type
_entity_poly.pdbx_seq_one_letter_code
_entity_poly.pdbx_strand_id
1 'polypeptide(L)'
;MKKIILLLASVMGVAMVSQAQVTKTLSVVPGGLYKALTYDERVNTTHLILSGTMDARDFVTMRDNMKNLEVIDLTKVRIEAYEGDKGTEINTKSNSVKGKYAENTIPQYAFFKNGNGSGAKKLQKVIYPKNTVAVGYKAFYACYNLTEVSFPASVKELAAEAFYNCKSLVSITVEGNAPIAKMGKGVFFAVDPSTCVVNVQPGTKDAFSSAKQWSAFSNIEEIQPAE
;
A
#
# COMPACT_ATOMS: atom_id res chain seq x y z
N MET A 1 11.58 34.98 -55.70
CA MET A 1 10.60 35.17 -54.63
C MET A 1 10.47 33.81 -53.89
N LYS A 2 11.16 33.66 -52.77
CA LYS A 2 11.11 32.44 -51.93
C LYS A 2 10.00 32.61 -50.89
N LYS A 3 8.98 31.76 -50.95
CA LYS A 3 7.90 31.71 -49.94
C LYS A 3 8.42 30.95 -48.70
N ILE A 4 8.52 31.66 -47.59
CA ILE A 4 8.79 31.05 -46.27
C ILE A 4 7.44 30.58 -45.71
N ILE A 5 7.29 29.27 -45.57
CA ILE A 5 6.15 28.64 -44.87
C ILE A 5 6.52 28.61 -43.41
N LEU A 6 5.85 29.43 -42.60
CA LEU A 6 5.96 29.41 -41.15
C LEU A 6 5.08 28.28 -40.60
N LEU A 7 5.70 27.20 -40.12
CA LEU A 7 5.00 26.12 -39.43
C LEU A 7 4.76 26.55 -37.97
N LEU A 8 3.53 26.93 -37.65
CA LEU A 8 3.12 27.10 -36.25
C LEU A 8 2.94 25.71 -35.61
N ALA A 9 3.91 25.30 -34.81
CA ALA A 9 3.75 24.16 -33.90
C ALA A 9 2.91 24.62 -32.68
N SER A 10 1.64 24.29 -32.68
CA SER A 10 0.79 24.45 -31.48
C SER A 10 1.22 23.41 -30.40
N VAL A 11 1.97 23.87 -29.43
CA VAL A 11 2.22 23.10 -28.19
C VAL A 11 0.90 23.07 -27.41
N MET A 12 0.14 22.01 -27.55
CA MET A 12 -0.96 21.71 -26.60
C MET A 12 -0.31 21.38 -25.28
N GLY A 13 -0.21 22.37 -24.39
CA GLY A 13 0.09 22.17 -22.99
C GLY A 13 -1.06 21.40 -22.36
N VAL A 14 -0.87 20.12 -22.09
CA VAL A 14 -1.75 19.37 -21.19
C VAL A 14 -1.53 19.97 -19.82
N ALA A 15 -2.44 20.86 -19.40
CA ALA A 15 -2.50 21.30 -18.03
C ALA A 15 -2.83 20.07 -17.16
N MET A 16 -1.82 19.52 -16.50
CA MET A 16 -2.05 18.57 -15.43
C MET A 16 -2.79 19.32 -14.32
N VAL A 17 -4.10 19.11 -14.23
CA VAL A 17 -4.87 19.58 -13.08
C VAL A 17 -4.39 18.74 -11.91
N SER A 18 -3.44 19.27 -11.15
CA SER A 18 -3.09 18.73 -9.85
C SER A 18 -4.33 18.82 -8.96
N GLN A 19 -4.91 17.69 -8.64
CA GLN A 19 -6.00 17.66 -7.68
C GLN A 19 -5.44 18.18 -6.34
N ALA A 20 -6.10 19.18 -5.74
CA ALA A 20 -5.62 19.78 -4.50
C ALA A 20 -5.51 18.70 -3.41
N GLN A 21 -4.38 18.68 -2.71
CA GLN A 21 -4.17 17.76 -1.58
C GLN A 21 -5.15 18.11 -0.46
N VAL A 22 -5.97 17.14 -0.06
CA VAL A 22 -6.89 17.25 1.08
C VAL A 22 -6.40 16.31 2.18
N THR A 23 -5.81 16.89 3.22
CA THR A 23 -5.29 16.13 4.36
C THR A 23 -6.29 16.08 5.50
N LYS A 24 -6.54 14.89 6.04
CA LYS A 24 -7.32 14.66 7.26
C LYS A 24 -6.46 13.95 8.30
N THR A 25 -6.41 14.55 9.49
CA THR A 25 -5.73 13.98 10.67
C THR A 25 -6.74 13.73 11.77
N LEU A 26 -6.78 12.51 12.33
CA LEU A 26 -7.67 12.19 13.44
C LEU A 26 -7.17 11.01 14.27
N SER A 27 -7.69 10.91 15.51
CA SER A 27 -7.52 9.72 16.36
C SER A 27 -8.74 8.82 16.22
N VAL A 28 -8.50 7.52 16.14
CA VAL A 28 -9.55 6.52 15.94
C VAL A 28 -9.58 5.48 17.05
N VAL A 29 -10.72 4.83 17.16
CA VAL A 29 -10.95 3.61 17.95
C VAL A 29 -11.34 2.48 17.00
N PRO A 30 -11.19 1.19 17.37
CA PRO A 30 -11.44 0.07 16.49
C PRO A 30 -12.84 0.10 15.85
N GLY A 31 -12.89 0.12 14.52
CA GLY A 31 -14.11 0.21 13.72
C GLY A 31 -14.79 1.60 13.75
N GLY A 32 -14.10 2.62 14.25
CA GLY A 32 -14.66 3.97 14.44
C GLY A 32 -14.49 4.91 13.24
N LEU A 33 -13.59 4.63 12.31
CA LEU A 33 -13.20 5.55 11.24
C LEU A 33 -14.40 6.04 10.40
N TYR A 34 -15.34 5.15 10.06
CA TYR A 34 -16.50 5.51 9.25
C TYR A 34 -17.36 6.60 9.92
N LYS A 35 -17.57 6.48 11.24
CA LYS A 35 -18.39 7.42 12.02
C LYS A 35 -17.64 8.71 12.36
N ALA A 36 -16.31 8.65 12.42
CA ALA A 36 -15.46 9.81 12.73
C ALA A 36 -15.32 10.79 11.56
N LEU A 37 -15.75 10.41 10.36
CA LEU A 37 -15.66 11.20 9.14
C LEU A 37 -17.06 11.49 8.58
N THR A 38 -17.30 12.73 8.16
CA THR A 38 -18.47 13.09 7.35
C THR A 38 -18.41 12.43 5.97
N TYR A 39 -19.51 12.46 5.22
CA TYR A 39 -19.51 11.98 3.83
C TYR A 39 -18.47 12.73 2.98
N ASP A 40 -18.45 14.06 3.05
CA ASP A 40 -17.55 14.90 2.26
C ASP A 40 -16.08 14.65 2.62
N GLU A 41 -15.76 14.46 3.89
CA GLU A 41 -14.41 14.09 4.32
C GLU A 41 -13.99 12.73 3.75
N ARG A 42 -14.87 11.72 3.77
CA ARG A 42 -14.55 10.42 3.19
C ARG A 42 -14.28 10.48 1.69
N VAL A 43 -15.08 11.23 0.93
CA VAL A 43 -14.94 11.29 -0.53
C VAL A 43 -13.81 12.21 -1.00
N ASN A 44 -13.47 13.26 -0.24
CA ASN A 44 -12.51 14.27 -0.68
C ASN A 44 -11.10 14.09 -0.11
N THR A 45 -10.91 13.32 0.99
CA THR A 45 -9.59 13.11 1.58
C THR A 45 -8.68 12.35 0.62
N THR A 46 -7.51 12.92 0.35
CA THR A 46 -6.42 12.31 -0.42
C THR A 46 -5.31 11.80 0.50
N HIS A 47 -5.06 12.48 1.63
CA HIS A 47 -4.03 12.14 2.61
C HIS A 47 -4.68 11.93 3.97
N LEU A 48 -4.54 10.72 4.51
CA LEU A 48 -5.14 10.32 5.79
C LEU A 48 -4.03 10.02 6.80
N ILE A 49 -4.02 10.76 7.91
CA ILE A 49 -3.07 10.57 9.02
C ILE A 49 -3.86 10.10 10.23
N LEU A 50 -3.61 8.88 10.68
CA LEU A 50 -4.32 8.28 11.79
C LEU A 50 -3.43 8.11 13.03
N SER A 51 -4.07 8.17 14.19
CA SER A 51 -3.49 7.80 15.48
C SER A 51 -4.50 7.01 16.31
N GLY A 52 -4.05 6.41 17.43
CA GLY A 52 -4.90 5.63 18.32
C GLY A 52 -4.95 4.16 17.97
N THR A 53 -6.13 3.55 17.98
CA THR A 53 -6.31 2.12 17.71
C THR A 53 -7.32 1.89 16.59
N MET A 54 -7.04 0.90 15.76
CA MET A 54 -7.91 0.52 14.63
C MET A 54 -7.95 -1.00 14.47
N ASP A 55 -8.88 -1.50 13.66
CA ASP A 55 -8.95 -2.91 13.28
C ASP A 55 -9.35 -3.10 11.81
N ALA A 56 -9.65 -4.33 11.40
CA ALA A 56 -9.99 -4.67 10.02
C ALA A 56 -11.19 -3.88 9.47
N ARG A 57 -12.12 -3.40 10.30
CA ARG A 57 -13.30 -2.61 9.90
C ARG A 57 -12.93 -1.21 9.40
N ASP A 58 -11.87 -0.63 9.93
CA ASP A 58 -11.37 0.67 9.50
C ASP A 58 -10.71 0.59 8.11
N PHE A 59 -10.05 -0.52 7.80
CA PHE A 59 -9.55 -0.80 6.45
C PHE A 59 -10.69 -0.94 5.43
N VAL A 60 -11.84 -1.53 5.82
CA VAL A 60 -13.05 -1.53 4.97
C VAL A 60 -13.49 -0.10 4.66
N THR A 61 -13.48 0.79 5.64
CA THR A 61 -13.83 2.20 5.43
C THR A 61 -12.90 2.87 4.43
N MET A 62 -11.59 2.73 4.59
CA MET A 62 -10.59 3.27 3.66
C MET A 62 -10.77 2.70 2.25
N ARG A 63 -10.92 1.38 2.12
CA ARG A 63 -11.06 0.69 0.85
C ARG A 63 -12.36 1.05 0.11
N ASP A 64 -13.50 1.03 0.81
CA ASP A 64 -14.81 1.09 0.17
C ASP A 64 -15.41 2.49 0.11
N ASN A 65 -15.04 3.40 1.02
CA ASN A 65 -15.65 4.71 1.16
C ASN A 65 -14.71 5.91 0.87
N MET A 66 -13.39 5.67 0.75
CA MET A 66 -12.40 6.74 0.57
C MET A 66 -11.63 6.54 -0.75
N LYS A 67 -12.35 6.69 -1.88
CA LYS A 67 -11.85 6.37 -3.23
C LYS A 67 -10.75 7.29 -3.75
N ASN A 68 -10.55 8.43 -3.11
CA ASN A 68 -9.54 9.42 -3.48
C ASN A 68 -8.26 9.33 -2.63
N LEU A 69 -8.17 8.34 -1.71
CA LEU A 69 -6.96 8.15 -0.92
C LEU A 69 -5.74 7.85 -1.82
N GLU A 70 -4.71 8.65 -1.62
CA GLU A 70 -3.40 8.55 -2.25
C GLU A 70 -2.34 8.16 -1.23
N VAL A 71 -2.36 8.77 -0.05
CA VAL A 71 -1.39 8.52 1.02
C VAL A 71 -2.10 8.21 2.33
N ILE A 72 -1.64 7.17 3.02
CA ILE A 72 -2.13 6.77 4.34
C ILE A 72 -0.95 6.67 5.30
N ASP A 73 -0.99 7.44 6.39
CA ASP A 73 -0.02 7.38 7.47
C ASP A 73 -0.64 6.72 8.71
N LEU A 74 -0.14 5.52 9.05
CA LEU A 74 -0.54 4.73 10.21
C LEU A 74 0.58 4.65 11.27
N THR A 75 1.62 5.48 11.20
CA THR A 75 2.78 5.40 12.10
C THR A 75 2.43 5.46 13.58
N LYS A 76 1.36 6.20 13.94
CA LYS A 76 0.87 6.38 15.31
C LYS A 76 -0.34 5.52 15.65
N VAL A 77 -0.57 4.46 14.88
CA VAL A 77 -1.69 3.55 15.06
C VAL A 77 -1.23 2.23 15.67
N ARG A 78 -2.07 1.62 16.53
CA ARG A 78 -1.99 0.21 16.87
C ARG A 78 -3.14 -0.55 16.19
N ILE A 79 -2.82 -1.61 15.45
CA ILE A 79 -3.82 -2.45 14.81
C ILE A 79 -4.21 -3.55 15.80
N GLU A 80 -5.48 -3.61 16.17
CA GLU A 80 -6.02 -4.61 17.09
C GLU A 80 -6.58 -5.82 16.33
N ALA A 81 -6.63 -6.97 17.00
CA ALA A 81 -7.27 -8.17 16.47
C ALA A 81 -8.78 -7.93 16.30
N TYR A 82 -9.35 -8.52 15.26
CA TYR A 82 -10.79 -8.52 15.05
C TYR A 82 -11.28 -9.89 14.59
N GLU A 83 -12.41 -10.34 15.14
CA GLU A 83 -13.12 -11.51 14.67
C GLU A 83 -14.59 -11.14 14.42
N GLY A 84 -15.06 -11.33 13.19
CA GLY A 84 -16.44 -10.99 12.85
C GLY A 84 -16.67 -10.87 11.33
N ASP A 85 -17.88 -10.53 10.97
CA ASP A 85 -18.39 -10.46 9.59
C ASP A 85 -18.20 -9.10 8.90
N LYS A 86 -17.69 -8.09 9.63
CA LYS A 86 -17.53 -6.70 9.12
C LYS A 86 -16.08 -6.36 8.76
N GLY A 87 -15.20 -7.35 8.68
CA GLY A 87 -13.82 -7.17 8.27
C GLY A 87 -13.65 -7.10 6.75
N THR A 88 -12.40 -7.08 6.31
CA THR A 88 -12.02 -6.87 4.89
C THR A 88 -12.33 -8.06 3.99
N GLU A 89 -12.48 -9.26 4.53
CA GLU A 89 -12.83 -10.46 3.78
C GLU A 89 -14.28 -10.41 3.30
N ILE A 90 -14.48 -10.67 2.02
CA ILE A 90 -15.81 -10.73 1.41
C ILE A 90 -15.99 -12.12 0.82
N ASN A 91 -16.95 -12.87 1.35
CA ASN A 91 -17.40 -14.07 0.67
C ASN A 91 -18.50 -13.71 -0.32
N THR A 92 -18.23 -13.91 -1.61
CA THR A 92 -19.19 -13.69 -2.69
C THR A 92 -20.34 -14.71 -2.73
N LYS A 93 -20.23 -15.79 -1.95
CA LYS A 93 -21.21 -16.91 -1.92
C LYS A 93 -22.05 -17.00 -0.65
N SER A 94 -21.66 -16.30 0.41
CA SER A 94 -22.36 -16.29 1.70
C SER A 94 -22.15 -14.95 2.39
N ASN A 95 -23.21 -14.29 2.79
CA ASN A 95 -23.19 -12.98 3.47
C ASN A 95 -22.64 -13.04 4.91
N SER A 96 -22.07 -14.14 5.36
CA SER A 96 -21.65 -14.34 6.73
C SER A 96 -20.35 -15.15 6.86
N VAL A 97 -19.22 -14.58 6.38
CA VAL A 97 -17.92 -15.14 6.78
C VAL A 97 -17.39 -14.35 7.96
N LYS A 98 -17.28 -15.01 9.07
CA LYS A 98 -16.51 -14.47 10.21
C LYS A 98 -15.03 -14.57 9.87
N GLY A 99 -14.45 -13.44 9.48
CA GLY A 99 -13.00 -13.33 9.29
C GLY A 99 -12.30 -13.23 10.65
N LYS A 100 -11.09 -13.80 10.72
CA LYS A 100 -10.15 -13.60 11.83
C LYS A 100 -8.97 -12.78 11.37
N TYR A 101 -8.71 -11.70 12.08
CA TYR A 101 -7.66 -10.75 11.77
C TYR A 101 -6.76 -10.60 12.98
N ALA A 102 -5.48 -10.88 12.79
CA ALA A 102 -4.50 -10.79 13.86
C ALA A 102 -4.15 -9.32 14.18
N GLU A 103 -3.76 -9.06 15.42
CA GLU A 103 -3.20 -7.76 15.80
C GLU A 103 -1.89 -7.47 15.05
N ASN A 104 -1.54 -6.20 14.95
CA ASN A 104 -0.30 -5.72 14.31
C ASN A 104 -0.09 -6.25 12.87
N THR A 105 -1.19 -6.55 12.18
CA THR A 105 -1.17 -7.11 10.82
C THR A 105 -2.00 -6.23 9.89
N ILE A 106 -1.45 -5.88 8.72
CA ILE A 106 -2.27 -5.32 7.65
C ILE A 106 -3.20 -6.43 7.18
N PRO A 107 -4.53 -6.27 7.31
CA PRO A 107 -5.45 -7.38 7.10
C PRO A 107 -5.46 -7.89 5.65
N GLN A 108 -5.83 -9.15 5.48
CA GLN A 108 -6.12 -9.70 4.15
C GLN A 108 -7.17 -8.84 3.44
N TYR A 109 -7.00 -8.62 2.13
CA TYR A 109 -7.89 -7.77 1.31
C TYR A 109 -8.02 -6.31 1.79
N ALA A 110 -7.05 -5.76 2.50
CA ALA A 110 -7.10 -4.41 3.07
C ALA A 110 -7.51 -3.35 2.04
N PHE A 111 -6.90 -3.36 0.85
CA PHE A 111 -7.12 -2.40 -0.24
C PHE A 111 -7.59 -3.05 -1.56
N PHE A 112 -7.92 -4.32 -1.53
CA PHE A 112 -8.49 -5.05 -2.67
C PHE A 112 -9.89 -5.55 -2.34
N LYS A 113 -10.87 -5.18 -3.14
CA LYS A 113 -12.24 -5.71 -3.02
C LYS A 113 -12.42 -6.89 -3.96
N ASN A 114 -12.49 -8.09 -3.39
CA ASN A 114 -12.78 -9.30 -4.17
C ASN A 114 -14.13 -9.16 -4.89
N GLY A 115 -14.15 -9.45 -6.18
CA GLY A 115 -15.37 -9.40 -7.01
C GLY A 115 -15.41 -8.30 -8.07
N ASN A 116 -14.64 -7.21 -7.95
CA ASN A 116 -14.53 -6.17 -9.00
C ASN A 116 -13.13 -6.02 -9.62
N GLY A 117 -12.20 -6.91 -9.26
CA GLY A 117 -10.91 -7.08 -9.95
C GLY A 117 -9.89 -5.97 -9.78
N SER A 118 -10.17 -4.94 -8.98
CA SER A 118 -9.24 -3.83 -8.78
C SER A 118 -9.01 -3.51 -7.30
N GLY A 119 -7.76 -3.12 -6.97
CA GLY A 119 -7.39 -2.56 -5.69
C GLY A 119 -7.76 -1.08 -5.57
N ALA A 120 -7.26 -0.41 -4.52
CA ALA A 120 -7.43 1.03 -4.32
C ALA A 120 -6.72 1.79 -5.45
N LYS A 121 -7.52 2.38 -6.35
CA LYS A 121 -7.04 2.88 -7.65
C LYS A 121 -6.11 4.08 -7.57
N LYS A 122 -6.22 4.91 -6.52
CA LYS A 122 -5.39 6.12 -6.36
C LYS A 122 -4.29 5.97 -5.32
N LEU A 123 -4.28 4.87 -4.57
CA LEU A 123 -3.33 4.65 -3.50
C LEU A 123 -1.90 4.57 -4.03
N GLN A 124 -1.05 5.46 -3.57
CA GLN A 124 0.35 5.60 -3.94
C GLN A 124 1.29 5.14 -2.84
N LYS A 125 0.91 5.37 -1.56
CA LYS A 125 1.75 5.09 -0.40
C LYS A 125 0.95 4.73 0.84
N VAL A 126 1.44 3.75 1.59
CA VAL A 126 1.02 3.46 2.96
C VAL A 126 2.24 3.40 3.87
N ILE A 127 2.20 4.19 4.95
CA ILE A 127 3.23 4.17 5.99
C ILE A 127 2.69 3.31 7.13
N TYR A 128 3.37 2.20 7.41
CA TYR A 128 2.93 1.21 8.40
C TYR A 128 3.27 1.60 9.83
N PRO A 129 2.50 1.12 10.81
CA PRO A 129 2.93 1.13 12.21
C PRO A 129 4.27 0.37 12.38
N LYS A 130 5.16 0.89 13.24
CA LYS A 130 6.48 0.26 13.46
C LYS A 130 6.41 -1.17 14.04
N ASN A 131 5.30 -1.54 14.67
CA ASN A 131 5.03 -2.87 15.23
C ASN A 131 4.32 -3.81 14.25
N THR A 132 4.16 -3.44 12.97
CA THR A 132 3.54 -4.32 11.97
C THR A 132 4.36 -5.59 11.80
N VAL A 133 3.72 -6.76 11.98
CA VAL A 133 4.40 -8.07 11.89
C VAL A 133 4.13 -8.81 10.59
N ALA A 134 3.01 -8.51 9.91
CA ALA A 134 2.66 -9.16 8.66
C ALA A 134 1.82 -8.27 7.74
N VAL A 135 1.88 -8.57 6.44
CA VAL A 135 0.97 -8.05 5.42
C VAL A 135 0.14 -9.23 4.89
N GLY A 136 -1.18 -9.11 5.01
CA GLY A 136 -2.11 -10.19 4.74
C GLY A 136 -2.28 -10.54 3.26
N TYR A 137 -3.00 -11.65 3.02
CA TYR A 137 -3.31 -12.15 1.67
C TYR A 137 -4.04 -11.10 0.83
N LYS A 138 -3.52 -10.82 -0.36
CA LYS A 138 -4.08 -9.83 -1.29
C LYS A 138 -4.31 -8.43 -0.69
N ALA A 139 -3.57 -8.05 0.33
CA ALA A 139 -3.79 -6.77 1.01
C ALA A 139 -3.74 -5.56 0.07
N PHE A 140 -2.80 -5.55 -0.89
CA PHE A 140 -2.63 -4.52 -1.91
C PHE A 140 -2.77 -5.07 -3.34
N TYR A 141 -3.47 -6.16 -3.53
CA TYR A 141 -3.67 -6.75 -4.85
C TYR A 141 -4.24 -5.72 -5.84
N ALA A 142 -3.60 -5.57 -7.01
CA ALA A 142 -3.99 -4.63 -8.06
C ALA A 142 -4.11 -3.16 -7.61
N CYS A 143 -3.29 -2.73 -6.64
CA CYS A 143 -3.08 -1.32 -6.32
C CYS A 143 -2.12 -0.74 -7.37
N TYR A 144 -2.64 -0.47 -8.57
CA TYR A 144 -1.84 -0.14 -9.75
C TYR A 144 -0.99 1.12 -9.62
N ASN A 145 -1.38 2.07 -8.75
CA ASN A 145 -0.67 3.33 -8.55
C ASN A 145 0.23 3.33 -7.31
N LEU A 146 0.32 2.21 -6.59
CA LEU A 146 1.24 2.09 -5.45
C LEU A 146 2.69 2.15 -5.97
N THR A 147 3.42 3.19 -5.55
CA THR A 147 4.78 3.48 -6.04
C THR A 147 5.86 3.06 -5.08
N GLU A 148 5.58 3.08 -3.78
CA GLU A 148 6.56 2.76 -2.76
C GLU A 148 5.94 2.00 -1.57
N VAL A 149 6.73 1.10 -0.99
CA VAL A 149 6.44 0.42 0.26
C VAL A 149 7.68 0.38 1.15
N SER A 150 7.49 0.58 2.46
CA SER A 150 8.54 0.43 3.45
C SER A 150 8.09 -0.55 4.53
N PHE A 151 8.81 -1.64 4.68
CA PHE A 151 8.53 -2.66 5.68
C PHE A 151 9.33 -2.39 6.96
N PRO A 152 8.67 -2.08 8.09
CA PRO A 152 9.34 -1.99 9.39
C PRO A 152 10.12 -3.27 9.72
N ALA A 153 11.17 -3.16 10.53
CA ALA A 153 12.00 -4.28 10.95
C ALA A 153 11.24 -5.41 11.66
N SER A 154 10.05 -5.11 12.16
CA SER A 154 9.13 -6.05 12.80
C SER A 154 8.43 -6.99 11.82
N VAL A 155 8.35 -6.66 10.51
CA VAL A 155 7.67 -7.48 9.50
C VAL A 155 8.41 -8.80 9.28
N LYS A 156 7.70 -9.90 9.50
CA LYS A 156 8.22 -11.29 9.35
C LYS A 156 7.51 -12.06 8.25
N GLU A 157 6.36 -11.57 7.78
CA GLU A 157 5.53 -12.28 6.81
C GLU A 157 4.91 -11.33 5.77
N LEU A 158 5.03 -11.70 4.51
CA LEU A 158 4.23 -11.19 3.40
C LEU A 158 3.41 -12.36 2.86
N ALA A 159 2.09 -12.32 3.05
CA ALA A 159 1.22 -13.41 2.59
C ALA A 159 1.12 -13.45 1.06
N ALA A 160 0.59 -14.56 0.52
CA ALA A 160 0.48 -14.74 -0.92
C ALA A 160 -0.24 -13.58 -1.59
N GLU A 161 0.25 -13.17 -2.77
CA GLU A 161 -0.33 -12.13 -3.62
C GLU A 161 -0.51 -10.75 -2.94
N ALA A 162 0.21 -10.47 -1.84
CA ALA A 162 0.03 -9.24 -1.06
C ALA A 162 0.18 -7.96 -1.91
N PHE A 163 1.11 -7.94 -2.86
CA PHE A 163 1.38 -6.84 -3.82
C PHE A 163 1.26 -7.28 -5.28
N TYR A 164 0.46 -8.30 -5.55
CA TYR A 164 0.23 -8.80 -6.90
C TYR A 164 -0.33 -7.68 -7.79
N ASN A 165 0.22 -7.49 -9.00
CA ASN A 165 -0.18 -6.42 -9.93
C ASN A 165 0.00 -4.97 -9.41
N CYS A 166 0.90 -4.70 -8.48
CA CYS A 166 1.31 -3.33 -8.14
C CYS A 166 2.32 -2.83 -9.19
N LYS A 167 1.84 -2.58 -10.41
CA LYS A 167 2.69 -2.34 -11.60
C LYS A 167 3.52 -1.06 -11.56
N SER A 168 3.11 -0.08 -10.73
CA SER A 168 3.86 1.17 -10.55
C SER A 168 4.86 1.12 -9.40
N LEU A 169 5.00 -0.04 -8.72
CA LEU A 169 5.90 -0.15 -7.58
C LEU A 169 7.36 -0.10 -8.05
N VAL A 170 8.05 0.98 -7.69
CA VAL A 170 9.43 1.27 -8.09
C VAL A 170 10.40 1.32 -6.91
N SER A 171 9.90 1.30 -5.67
CA SER A 171 10.72 1.32 -4.46
C SER A 171 10.16 0.42 -3.38
N ILE A 172 10.99 -0.48 -2.87
CA ILE A 172 10.71 -1.34 -1.72
C ILE A 172 11.81 -1.10 -0.71
N THR A 173 11.47 -0.65 0.50
CA THR A 173 12.43 -0.52 1.60
C THR A 173 12.20 -1.62 2.63
N VAL A 174 13.26 -2.27 3.08
CA VAL A 174 13.21 -3.24 4.18
C VAL A 174 14.09 -2.72 5.32
N GLU A 175 13.44 -2.27 6.40
CA GLU A 175 14.13 -1.68 7.57
C GLU A 175 14.78 -2.74 8.47
N GLY A 176 14.48 -4.02 8.26
CA GLY A 176 15.10 -5.13 8.98
C GLY A 176 16.49 -5.50 8.44
N ASN A 177 17.33 -6.06 9.30
CA ASN A 177 18.70 -6.48 8.97
C ASN A 177 18.76 -7.85 8.26
N ALA A 178 17.65 -8.37 7.78
CA ALA A 178 17.59 -9.64 7.04
C ALA A 178 16.38 -9.66 6.11
N PRO A 179 16.43 -10.45 5.04
CA PRO A 179 15.28 -10.68 4.17
C PRO A 179 14.07 -11.20 4.95
N ILE A 180 12.86 -10.75 4.55
CA ILE A 180 11.62 -11.26 5.12
C ILE A 180 11.50 -12.74 4.72
N ALA A 181 11.63 -13.64 5.72
CA ALA A 181 11.79 -15.08 5.48
C ALA A 181 10.48 -15.75 5.01
N LYS A 182 9.34 -15.31 5.52
CA LYS A 182 8.04 -15.90 5.17
C LYS A 182 7.35 -15.08 4.10
N MET A 183 7.52 -15.50 2.84
CA MET A 183 6.90 -14.87 1.69
C MET A 183 6.01 -15.89 0.96
N GLY A 184 4.76 -15.52 0.77
CA GLY A 184 3.78 -16.32 0.03
C GLY A 184 4.08 -16.36 -1.48
N LYS A 185 3.30 -17.17 -2.21
CA LYS A 185 3.42 -17.24 -3.68
C LYS A 185 2.97 -15.92 -4.31
N GLY A 186 3.74 -15.41 -5.28
CA GLY A 186 3.34 -14.28 -6.13
C GLY A 186 3.22 -12.95 -5.39
N VAL A 187 3.95 -12.74 -4.28
CA VAL A 187 3.88 -11.48 -3.49
C VAL A 187 4.05 -10.27 -4.39
N PHE A 188 5.08 -10.23 -5.23
CA PHE A 188 5.40 -9.13 -6.15
C PHE A 188 5.19 -9.50 -7.63
N PHE A 189 4.25 -10.40 -7.93
CA PHE A 189 3.97 -10.74 -9.32
C PHE A 189 3.52 -9.51 -10.12
N ALA A 190 4.11 -9.32 -11.31
CA ALA A 190 3.94 -8.17 -12.20
C ALA A 190 4.45 -6.81 -11.65
N VAL A 191 5.24 -6.81 -10.59
CA VAL A 191 6.19 -5.73 -10.30
C VAL A 191 7.39 -5.97 -11.20
N ASP A 192 7.87 -4.94 -11.88
CA ASP A 192 9.05 -5.06 -12.75
C ASP A 192 10.34 -5.11 -11.89
N PRO A 193 11.01 -6.26 -11.77
CA PRO A 193 12.18 -6.39 -10.92
C PRO A 193 13.44 -5.71 -11.47
N SER A 194 13.41 -5.26 -12.74
CA SER A 194 14.52 -4.55 -13.38
C SER A 194 14.51 -3.06 -13.08
N THR A 195 13.35 -2.50 -12.77
CA THR A 195 13.17 -1.05 -12.49
C THR A 195 12.88 -0.77 -11.02
N CYS A 196 12.37 -1.75 -10.27
CA CYS A 196 12.09 -1.59 -8.85
C CYS A 196 13.37 -1.70 -8.02
N VAL A 197 13.68 -0.67 -7.23
CA VAL A 197 14.82 -0.65 -6.32
C VAL A 197 14.41 -1.26 -4.98
N VAL A 198 15.20 -2.19 -4.46
CA VAL A 198 15.05 -2.76 -3.11
C VAL A 198 16.09 -2.13 -2.19
N ASN A 199 15.67 -1.24 -1.31
CA ASN A 199 16.52 -0.55 -0.35
C ASN A 199 16.62 -1.38 0.93
N VAL A 200 17.84 -1.74 1.32
CA VAL A 200 18.14 -2.63 2.45
C VAL A 200 19.12 -1.97 3.43
N GLN A 201 19.22 -2.51 4.64
CA GLN A 201 20.15 -1.97 5.63
C GLN A 201 21.62 -2.20 5.21
N PRO A 202 22.55 -1.31 5.60
CA PRO A 202 23.97 -1.47 5.32
C PRO A 202 24.51 -2.83 5.75
N GLY A 203 25.32 -3.48 4.88
CA GLY A 203 25.90 -4.80 5.11
C GLY A 203 24.96 -5.98 4.89
N THR A 204 23.75 -5.76 4.36
CA THR A 204 22.76 -6.85 4.17
C THR A 204 22.50 -7.21 2.72
N LYS A 205 23.03 -6.46 1.76
CA LYS A 205 22.79 -6.65 0.31
C LYS A 205 22.98 -8.09 -0.16
N ASP A 206 24.06 -8.74 0.24
CA ASP A 206 24.37 -10.11 -0.19
C ASP A 206 23.33 -11.12 0.30
N ALA A 207 22.82 -10.92 1.52
CA ALA A 207 21.75 -11.76 2.07
C ALA A 207 20.45 -11.64 1.25
N PHE A 208 20.10 -10.44 0.82
CA PHE A 208 18.93 -10.22 -0.05
C PHE A 208 19.15 -10.77 -1.45
N SER A 209 20.32 -10.55 -2.06
CA SER A 209 20.66 -11.05 -3.39
C SER A 209 20.64 -12.58 -3.47
N SER A 210 20.90 -13.25 -2.36
CA SER A 210 20.88 -14.72 -2.26
C SER A 210 19.52 -15.29 -1.85
N ALA A 211 18.60 -14.47 -1.34
CA ALA A 211 17.30 -14.92 -0.86
C ALA A 211 16.32 -15.13 -2.01
N LYS A 212 15.69 -16.33 -2.07
CA LYS A 212 14.92 -16.85 -3.21
C LYS A 212 13.95 -15.89 -3.88
N GLN A 213 13.21 -15.08 -3.11
CA GLN A 213 12.19 -14.18 -3.71
C GLN A 213 12.72 -12.76 -3.94
N TRP A 214 13.84 -12.42 -3.30
CA TRP A 214 14.49 -11.12 -3.44
C TRP A 214 15.51 -11.12 -4.58
N SER A 215 16.14 -12.26 -4.87
CA SER A 215 17.14 -12.42 -5.93
C SER A 215 16.60 -12.15 -7.36
N ALA A 216 15.28 -12.04 -7.51
CA ALA A 216 14.68 -11.63 -8.78
C ALA A 216 14.89 -10.14 -9.09
N PHE A 217 15.10 -9.30 -8.05
CA PHE A 217 15.31 -7.86 -8.21
C PHE A 217 16.75 -7.56 -8.60
N SER A 218 16.95 -6.86 -9.72
CA SER A 218 18.28 -6.51 -10.23
C SER A 218 18.94 -5.38 -9.45
N ASN A 219 18.12 -4.51 -8.82
CA ASN A 219 18.56 -3.31 -8.15
C ASN A 219 18.34 -3.42 -6.63
N ILE A 220 19.28 -4.05 -5.93
CA ILE A 220 19.30 -4.08 -4.46
C ILE A 220 20.36 -3.09 -3.99
N GLU A 221 19.97 -2.09 -3.23
CA GLU A 221 20.83 -0.99 -2.79
C GLU A 221 20.82 -0.84 -1.27
N GLU A 222 21.98 -0.52 -0.72
CA GLU A 222 22.10 -0.24 0.72
C GLU A 222 21.72 1.21 1.01
N ILE A 223 20.88 1.40 2.05
CA ILE A 223 20.46 2.72 2.51
C ILE A 223 21.71 3.45 3.02
N GLN A 224 21.97 4.63 2.46
CA GLN A 224 23.06 5.48 2.94
C GLN A 224 22.69 6.07 4.30
N PRO A 225 23.62 6.10 5.29
CA PRO A 225 23.39 6.81 6.53
C PRO A 225 23.03 8.27 6.23
N ALA A 226 22.07 8.83 6.96
CA ALA A 226 21.82 10.27 6.91
C ALA A 226 23.08 11.00 7.39
N GLU A 227 23.60 11.94 6.58
CA GLU A 227 24.70 12.82 6.96
C GLU A 227 24.32 13.76 8.13
#